data_0ae0b7974f66bc5f6ee1ef7c14a98c6f
#
_entry.id   0ae0b7974f66bc5f6ee1ef7c14a98c6f
#
_cell.length_a   1.000
_cell.length_b   1.000
_cell.length_c   1.000
_cell.angle_alpha   90.00
_cell.angle_beta   90.00
_cell.angle_gamma   90.00
#
_symmetry.space_group_name_H-M   'P 1'
#
loop_
_entity.id
_entity.type
_entity.pdbx_description
1 polymer ?
#
loop_
_entity_poly.entity_id
_entity_poly.type
_entity_poly.pdbx_seq_one_letter_code
_entity_poly.pdbx_strand_id
1 'polypeptide(L)'
;MTSEHDIQRIPLPWAYRLLNHGPLVLVSTTDGERGDVSTVAWARPCQKNPPRFSLTIGTSHRTWKNLTRTGILCINVPTADLVDLVLYCGRCSGDDVDKIQLREIPIRAGGELRTLPLVDSCAAWLECRVTAETLAEGTSRIEVEAVAASCRAGVLSPQFTWNVDAWPTLHHLGGSRFLVGDQMLNAE
;
A
#
# COMPACT_ATOMS: atom_id res chain seq x y z
N MET A 1 20.36 3.79 7.16
CA MET A 1 20.12 2.33 7.31
C MET A 1 19.15 2.17 8.46
N THR A 2 17.87 2.02 8.17
CA THR A 2 16.82 1.76 9.17
C THR A 2 16.95 0.30 9.59
N SER A 3 17.14 0.03 10.88
CA SER A 3 17.29 -1.32 11.41
C SER A 3 15.94 -2.04 11.41
N GLU A 4 15.93 -3.36 11.26
CA GLU A 4 14.73 -4.22 11.39
C GLU A 4 14.00 -4.00 12.73
N HIS A 5 14.68 -3.47 13.75
CA HIS A 5 14.15 -3.17 15.08
C HIS A 5 13.17 -1.99 15.12
N ASP A 6 13.06 -1.19 14.03
CA ASP A 6 12.17 -0.02 13.97
C ASP A 6 10.75 -0.37 13.44
N ILE A 7 10.47 -1.64 13.12
CA ILE A 7 9.17 -2.07 12.60
C ILE A 7 8.36 -2.74 13.71
N GLN A 8 7.14 -2.23 13.95
CA GLN A 8 6.21 -2.79 14.91
C GLN A 8 5.02 -3.47 14.22
N ARG A 9 4.59 -4.62 14.76
CA ARG A 9 3.35 -5.28 14.34
C ARG A 9 2.15 -4.52 14.85
N ILE A 10 1.12 -4.41 14.02
CA ILE A 10 -0.17 -3.80 14.35
C ILE A 10 -1.19 -4.92 14.55
N PRO A 11 -1.91 -4.96 15.69
CA PRO A 11 -3.01 -5.91 15.86
C PRO A 11 -4.06 -5.74 14.77
N LEU A 12 -4.48 -6.84 14.14
CA LEU A 12 -5.37 -6.80 12.97
C LEU A 12 -6.66 -5.98 13.16
N PRO A 13 -7.34 -5.97 14.33
CA PRO A 13 -8.49 -5.09 14.54
C PRO A 13 -8.19 -3.59 14.38
N TRP A 14 -6.92 -3.19 14.42
CA TRP A 14 -6.47 -1.80 14.24
C TRP A 14 -5.83 -1.54 12.87
N ALA A 15 -5.68 -2.57 12.03
CA ALA A 15 -5.02 -2.47 10.73
C ALA A 15 -5.68 -1.42 9.80
N TYR A 16 -7.01 -1.22 9.89
CA TYR A 16 -7.74 -0.22 9.11
C TYR A 16 -7.26 1.22 9.38
N ARG A 17 -6.68 1.48 10.57
CA ARG A 17 -6.14 2.80 10.93
C ARG A 17 -4.99 3.23 10.02
N LEU A 18 -4.27 2.29 9.41
CA LEU A 18 -3.20 2.59 8.48
C LEU A 18 -3.70 3.26 7.18
N LEU A 19 -4.98 3.08 6.83
CA LEU A 19 -5.61 3.67 5.64
C LEU A 19 -6.82 4.56 5.94
N ASN A 20 -7.16 4.78 7.21
CA ASN A 20 -8.39 5.47 7.59
C ASN A 20 -8.47 6.92 7.09
N HIS A 21 -7.33 7.58 6.93
CA HIS A 21 -7.22 8.97 6.45
C HIS A 21 -7.17 9.07 4.91
N GLY A 22 -7.31 7.94 4.18
CA GLY A 22 -7.44 7.90 2.73
C GLY A 22 -6.17 8.25 1.94
N PRO A 23 -4.96 7.79 2.36
CA PRO A 23 -3.75 8.08 1.60
C PRO A 23 -3.75 7.35 0.27
N LEU A 24 -3.03 7.90 -0.71
CA LEU A 24 -2.56 7.15 -1.85
C LEU A 24 -1.62 6.04 -1.37
N VAL A 25 -1.63 4.89 -2.04
CA VAL A 25 -0.81 3.74 -1.66
C VAL A 25 0.00 3.20 -2.83
N LEU A 26 1.11 2.53 -2.52
CA LEU A 26 1.79 1.62 -3.42
C LEU A 26 1.27 0.21 -3.18
N VAL A 27 0.85 -0.46 -4.26
CA VAL A 27 0.43 -1.86 -4.21
C VAL A 27 1.51 -2.71 -4.83
N SER A 28 2.10 -3.59 -4.05
CA SER A 28 3.05 -4.58 -4.55
C SER A 28 2.42 -5.96 -4.66
N THR A 29 2.76 -6.65 -5.73
CA THR A 29 2.23 -7.96 -6.13
C THR A 29 3.34 -8.84 -6.67
N THR A 30 3.07 -10.12 -6.84
CA THR A 30 3.98 -11.07 -7.49
C THR A 30 3.19 -12.03 -8.36
N ASP A 31 3.81 -12.54 -9.42
CA ASP A 31 3.29 -13.68 -10.19
C ASP A 31 3.86 -15.02 -9.73
N GLY A 32 4.67 -15.00 -8.66
CA GLY A 32 5.41 -16.14 -8.12
C GLY A 32 6.90 -16.11 -8.46
N GLU A 33 7.30 -15.44 -9.53
CA GLU A 33 8.69 -15.32 -10.00
C GLU A 33 9.18 -13.87 -9.92
N ARG A 34 8.33 -12.93 -10.37
CA ARG A 34 8.68 -11.50 -10.43
C ARG A 34 7.68 -10.65 -9.67
N GLY A 35 8.21 -9.74 -8.87
CA GLY A 35 7.43 -8.69 -8.19
C GLY A 35 7.10 -7.51 -9.12
N ASP A 36 6.03 -6.80 -8.80
CA ASP A 36 5.68 -5.50 -9.39
C ASP A 36 5.16 -4.56 -8.31
N VAL A 37 5.35 -3.26 -8.53
CA VAL A 37 4.83 -2.18 -7.67
C VAL A 37 4.05 -1.19 -8.52
N SER A 38 2.83 -0.85 -8.12
CA SER A 38 2.02 0.16 -8.79
C SER A 38 1.38 1.13 -7.80
N THR A 39 1.04 2.32 -8.27
CA THR A 39 0.38 3.34 -7.49
C THR A 39 -1.13 3.18 -7.60
N VAL A 40 -1.82 3.18 -6.46
CA VAL A 40 -3.28 3.11 -6.36
C VAL A 40 -3.80 4.25 -5.51
N ALA A 41 -4.57 5.15 -6.14
CA ALA A 41 -5.21 6.28 -5.46
C ALA A 41 -6.59 5.92 -4.86
N TRP A 42 -7.22 4.87 -5.37
CA TRP A 42 -8.56 4.44 -4.95
C TRP A 42 -8.45 3.20 -4.05
N ALA A 43 -8.02 3.44 -2.82
CA ALA A 43 -7.90 2.45 -1.77
C ALA A 43 -8.55 2.97 -0.48
N ARG A 44 -9.33 2.13 0.21
CA ARG A 44 -9.99 2.51 1.47
C ARG A 44 -10.31 1.29 2.34
N PRO A 45 -10.39 1.45 3.67
CA PRO A 45 -10.96 0.43 4.54
C PRO A 45 -12.47 0.29 4.28
N CYS A 46 -12.98 -0.94 4.31
CA CYS A 46 -14.42 -1.24 4.17
C CYS A 46 -14.97 -2.08 5.33
N GLN A 47 -14.12 -2.75 6.11
CA GLN A 47 -14.52 -3.52 7.28
C GLN A 47 -13.41 -3.51 8.34
N LYS A 48 -13.79 -3.50 9.62
CA LYS A 48 -12.83 -3.46 10.74
C LYS A 48 -12.43 -4.85 11.25
N ASN A 49 -13.37 -5.77 11.28
CA ASN A 49 -13.14 -7.11 11.81
C ASN A 49 -13.93 -8.17 11.00
N PRO A 50 -13.26 -9.04 10.22
CA PRO A 50 -11.85 -8.95 9.87
C PRO A 50 -11.51 -7.65 9.11
N PRO A 51 -10.25 -7.17 9.15
CA PRO A 51 -9.89 -5.90 8.50
C PRO A 51 -9.85 -6.09 7.00
N ARG A 52 -10.80 -5.46 6.29
CA ARG A 52 -10.92 -5.51 4.83
C ARG A 52 -10.76 -4.14 4.20
N PHE A 53 -10.20 -4.15 2.99
CA PHE A 53 -9.93 -2.97 2.19
C PHE A 53 -10.46 -3.18 0.78
N SER A 54 -10.92 -2.10 0.17
CA SER A 54 -11.34 -2.09 -1.23
C SER A 54 -10.35 -1.26 -2.04
N LEU A 55 -9.90 -1.81 -3.18
CA LEU A 55 -9.04 -1.13 -4.14
C LEU A 55 -9.69 -1.19 -5.52
N THR A 56 -9.49 -0.16 -6.34
CA THR A 56 -9.88 -0.19 -7.75
C THR A 56 -8.62 -0.17 -8.61
N ILE A 57 -8.47 -1.17 -9.49
CA ILE A 57 -7.27 -1.41 -10.31
C ILE A 57 -7.70 -1.59 -11.77
N GLY A 58 -6.95 -1.03 -12.72
CA GLY A 58 -7.17 -1.25 -14.14
C GLY A 58 -6.85 -2.71 -14.54
N THR A 59 -7.73 -3.34 -15.30
CA THR A 59 -7.57 -4.76 -15.72
C THR A 59 -6.45 -4.98 -16.75
N SER A 60 -5.96 -3.92 -17.39
CA SER A 60 -4.78 -3.97 -18.26
C SER A 60 -3.46 -3.96 -17.48
N HIS A 61 -3.47 -3.60 -16.19
CA HIS A 61 -2.25 -3.43 -15.39
C HIS A 61 -1.63 -4.78 -14.98
N ARG A 62 -0.30 -4.83 -14.92
CA ARG A 62 0.46 -5.99 -14.40
C ARG A 62 -0.02 -6.39 -13.01
N THR A 63 -0.33 -5.43 -12.16
CA THR A 63 -0.88 -5.64 -10.81
C THR A 63 -2.11 -6.55 -10.82
N TRP A 64 -3.08 -6.27 -11.71
CA TRP A 64 -4.29 -7.09 -11.82
C TRP A 64 -3.96 -8.52 -12.31
N LYS A 65 -3.07 -8.66 -13.30
CA LYS A 65 -2.63 -9.96 -13.81
C LYS A 65 -1.94 -10.81 -12.74
N ASN A 66 -1.10 -10.18 -11.90
CA ASN A 66 -0.47 -10.85 -10.78
C ASN A 66 -1.51 -11.30 -9.73
N LEU A 67 -2.48 -10.43 -9.41
CA LEU A 67 -3.54 -10.73 -8.45
C LEU A 67 -4.43 -11.90 -8.88
N THR A 68 -4.82 -11.97 -10.15
CA THR A 68 -5.61 -13.09 -10.67
C THR A 68 -4.86 -14.42 -10.59
N ARG A 69 -3.52 -14.37 -10.59
CA ARG A 69 -2.66 -15.56 -10.51
C ARG A 69 -2.38 -16.02 -9.08
N THR A 70 -2.15 -15.09 -8.16
CA THR A 70 -1.65 -15.41 -6.82
C THR A 70 -2.64 -15.12 -5.70
N GLY A 71 -3.60 -14.22 -5.92
CA GLY A 71 -4.58 -13.82 -4.91
C GLY A 71 -4.01 -13.05 -3.73
N ILE A 72 -2.76 -12.53 -3.83
CA ILE A 72 -2.09 -11.83 -2.73
C ILE A 72 -1.50 -10.49 -3.16
N LEU A 73 -1.52 -9.51 -2.25
CA LEU A 73 -0.89 -8.21 -2.43
C LEU A 73 -0.40 -7.62 -1.10
N CYS A 74 0.52 -6.67 -1.17
CA CYS A 74 0.78 -5.79 -0.05
C CYS A 74 0.34 -4.36 -0.39
N ILE A 75 -0.39 -3.73 0.55
CA ILE A 75 -0.63 -2.30 0.55
C ILE A 75 0.50 -1.65 1.34
N ASN A 76 1.31 -0.86 0.66
CA ASN A 76 2.42 -0.12 1.25
C ASN A 76 2.01 1.35 1.33
N VAL A 77 2.14 2.00 2.48
CA VAL A 77 1.76 3.40 2.68
C VAL A 77 3.01 4.27 2.57
N PRO A 78 3.18 5.01 1.46
CA PRO A 78 4.31 5.90 1.26
C PRO A 78 4.12 7.20 2.05
N THR A 79 5.22 7.87 2.36
CA THR A 79 5.28 9.24 2.87
C THR A 79 5.63 10.24 1.77
N ALA A 80 5.55 11.52 2.07
CA ALA A 80 5.69 12.61 1.09
C ALA A 80 7.07 12.61 0.38
N ASP A 81 8.12 12.15 1.04
CA ASP A 81 9.47 12.00 0.48
C ASP A 81 9.56 10.97 -0.66
N LEU A 82 8.56 10.08 -0.78
CA LEU A 82 8.49 9.06 -1.84
C LEU A 82 7.66 9.53 -3.06
N VAL A 83 7.34 10.81 -3.18
CA VAL A 83 6.47 11.33 -4.26
C VAL A 83 6.96 10.97 -5.67
N ASP A 84 8.27 11.00 -5.92
CA ASP A 84 8.85 10.66 -7.22
C ASP A 84 8.71 9.16 -7.52
N LEU A 85 8.91 8.30 -6.53
CA LEU A 85 8.69 6.86 -6.64
C LEU A 85 7.21 6.55 -6.92
N VAL A 86 6.31 7.19 -6.19
CA VAL A 86 4.87 7.08 -6.37
C VAL A 86 4.46 7.47 -7.79
N LEU A 87 4.96 8.61 -8.29
CA LEU A 87 4.66 9.09 -9.64
C LEU A 87 5.21 8.11 -10.70
N TYR A 88 6.43 7.62 -10.52
CA TYR A 88 7.04 6.65 -11.42
C TYR A 88 6.24 5.35 -11.48
N CYS A 89 5.92 4.75 -10.34
CA CYS A 89 5.16 3.50 -10.25
C CYS A 89 3.74 3.60 -10.84
N GLY A 90 3.16 4.81 -10.85
CA GLY A 90 1.85 5.07 -11.47
C GLY A 90 1.88 5.30 -12.98
N ARG A 91 3.04 5.68 -13.55
CA ARG A 91 3.19 6.01 -14.98
C ARG A 91 3.78 4.87 -15.81
N CYS A 92 4.61 4.05 -15.21
CA CYS A 92 5.27 2.95 -15.91
C CYS A 92 4.49 1.64 -15.74
N SER A 93 4.31 0.91 -16.85
CA SER A 93 3.71 -0.42 -16.82
C SER A 93 4.74 -1.46 -16.37
N GLY A 94 4.35 -2.35 -15.45
CA GLY A 94 5.15 -3.52 -15.09
C GLY A 94 5.25 -4.57 -16.19
N ASP A 95 4.42 -4.47 -17.25
CA ASP A 95 4.56 -5.31 -18.44
C ASP A 95 5.73 -4.86 -19.33
N ASP A 96 6.03 -3.55 -19.34
CA ASP A 96 7.07 -2.99 -20.20
C ASP A 96 8.45 -3.00 -19.51
N VAL A 97 8.49 -2.78 -18.19
CA VAL A 97 9.74 -2.66 -17.44
C VAL A 97 9.69 -3.36 -16.10
N ASP A 98 10.82 -3.84 -15.61
CA ASP A 98 10.99 -4.21 -14.21
C ASP A 98 11.24 -2.96 -13.38
N LYS A 99 10.16 -2.43 -12.78
CA LYS A 99 10.22 -1.19 -12.00
C LYS A 99 11.09 -1.32 -10.75
N ILE A 100 11.05 -2.50 -10.11
CA ILE A 100 11.82 -2.76 -8.89
C ILE A 100 13.30 -2.73 -9.19
N GLN A 101 13.72 -3.44 -10.23
CA GLN A 101 15.12 -3.51 -10.64
C GLN A 101 15.61 -2.17 -11.22
N LEU A 102 14.84 -1.57 -12.15
CA LEU A 102 15.25 -0.35 -12.85
C LEU A 102 15.41 0.86 -11.94
N ARG A 103 14.64 0.94 -10.86
CA ARG A 103 14.69 2.04 -9.88
C ARG A 103 15.34 1.62 -8.56
N GLU A 104 15.90 0.42 -8.52
CA GLU A 104 16.54 -0.10 -7.31
C GLU A 104 15.65 0.07 -6.07
N ILE A 105 14.32 -0.22 -6.24
CA ILE A 105 13.35 -0.04 -5.17
C ILE A 105 13.72 -0.97 -4.01
N PRO A 106 13.98 -0.45 -2.81
CA PRO A 106 14.31 -1.29 -1.66
C PRO A 106 13.12 -2.20 -1.32
N ILE A 107 13.32 -3.51 -1.42
CA ILE A 107 12.30 -4.52 -1.17
C ILE A 107 12.74 -5.43 -0.02
N ARG A 108 11.80 -5.75 0.87
CA ARG A 108 11.92 -6.84 1.82
C ARG A 108 10.82 -7.87 1.60
N ALA A 109 11.02 -9.09 2.05
CA ALA A 109 10.01 -10.14 2.00
C ALA A 109 8.89 -9.87 3.01
N GLY A 110 7.67 -10.29 2.69
CA GLY A 110 6.55 -10.30 3.63
C GLY A 110 6.81 -11.18 4.85
N GLY A 111 6.19 -10.86 5.96
CA GLY A 111 6.29 -11.65 7.20
C GLY A 111 5.40 -12.89 7.17
N GLU A 112 4.15 -12.74 6.79
CA GLU A 112 3.15 -13.81 6.65
C GLU A 112 3.06 -14.32 5.20
N LEU A 113 3.11 -13.43 4.23
CA LEU A 113 3.08 -13.75 2.80
C LEU A 113 4.50 -13.58 2.21
N ARG A 114 5.37 -14.53 2.50
CA ARG A 114 6.83 -14.43 2.27
C ARG A 114 7.25 -14.17 0.83
N THR A 115 6.42 -14.49 -0.15
CA THR A 115 6.69 -14.24 -1.57
C THR A 115 6.34 -12.82 -2.01
N LEU A 116 5.61 -12.04 -1.17
CA LEU A 116 5.29 -10.65 -1.49
C LEU A 116 6.48 -9.74 -1.32
N PRO A 117 6.78 -8.89 -2.32
CA PRO A 117 7.73 -7.80 -2.17
C PRO A 117 7.06 -6.63 -1.40
N LEU A 118 7.57 -6.29 -0.24
CA LEU A 118 7.18 -5.11 0.52
C LEU A 118 8.16 -3.98 0.21
N VAL A 119 7.63 -2.79 -0.14
CA VAL A 119 8.46 -1.60 -0.40
C VAL A 119 9.03 -1.10 0.90
N ASP A 120 10.31 -1.37 1.17
CA ASP A 120 10.92 -1.16 2.49
C ASP A 120 11.00 0.31 2.90
N SER A 121 11.05 1.24 1.94
CA SER A 121 11.05 2.69 2.22
C SER A 121 9.69 3.24 2.72
N CYS A 122 8.59 2.50 2.64
CA CYS A 122 7.28 2.94 3.10
C CYS A 122 7.18 3.01 4.64
N ALA A 123 6.17 3.73 5.14
CA ALA A 123 5.90 3.91 6.57
C ALA A 123 5.10 2.75 7.17
N ALA A 124 4.22 2.10 6.37
CA ALA A 124 3.38 1.02 6.86
C ALA A 124 3.05 0.00 5.76
N TRP A 125 2.69 -1.21 6.17
CA TRP A 125 2.44 -2.36 5.30
C TRP A 125 1.24 -3.17 5.77
N LEU A 126 0.41 -3.58 4.80
CA LEU A 126 -0.71 -4.50 5.00
C LEU A 126 -0.54 -5.66 4.02
N GLU A 127 -0.22 -6.84 4.52
CA GLU A 127 -0.17 -8.06 3.72
C GLU A 127 -1.58 -8.62 3.60
N CYS A 128 -2.09 -8.78 2.38
CA CYS A 128 -3.49 -9.03 2.15
C CYS A 128 -3.73 -10.22 1.20
N ARG A 129 -4.87 -10.90 1.40
CA ARG A 129 -5.44 -11.87 0.46
C ARG A 129 -6.70 -11.32 -0.19
N VAL A 130 -6.87 -11.59 -1.47
CA VAL A 130 -8.10 -11.26 -2.19
C VAL A 130 -9.25 -12.09 -1.63
N THR A 131 -10.37 -11.45 -1.32
CA THR A 131 -11.59 -12.08 -0.81
C THR A 131 -12.76 -11.98 -1.79
N ALA A 132 -12.80 -10.93 -2.59
CA ALA A 132 -13.83 -10.73 -3.61
C ALA A 132 -13.30 -9.84 -4.74
N GLU A 133 -13.91 -10.00 -5.91
CA GLU A 133 -13.64 -9.17 -7.08
C GLU A 133 -14.97 -8.83 -7.78
N THR A 134 -15.08 -7.59 -8.23
CA THR A 134 -16.17 -7.11 -9.08
C THR A 134 -15.59 -6.44 -10.30
N LEU A 135 -15.75 -7.07 -11.46
CA LEU A 135 -15.30 -6.53 -12.75
C LEU A 135 -16.28 -5.47 -13.26
N ALA A 136 -15.71 -4.40 -13.80
CA ALA A 136 -16.39 -3.40 -14.59
C ALA A 136 -15.57 -3.15 -15.86
N GLU A 137 -16.10 -2.39 -16.82
CA GLU A 137 -15.39 -2.11 -18.05
C GLU A 137 -14.03 -1.44 -17.77
N GLY A 138 -12.94 -2.11 -18.14
CA GLY A 138 -11.56 -1.63 -17.99
C GLY A 138 -11.02 -1.58 -16.56
N THR A 139 -11.82 -1.88 -15.53
CA THR A 139 -11.42 -1.84 -14.12
C THR A 139 -11.92 -3.03 -13.32
N SER A 140 -11.25 -3.33 -12.23
CA SER A 140 -11.68 -4.29 -11.23
C SER A 140 -11.68 -3.63 -9.84
N ARG A 141 -12.80 -3.75 -9.12
CA ARG A 141 -12.86 -3.47 -7.69
C ARG A 141 -12.55 -4.74 -6.92
N ILE A 142 -11.46 -4.72 -6.21
CA ILE A 142 -10.94 -5.87 -5.47
C ILE A 142 -11.13 -5.61 -3.98
N GLU A 143 -11.70 -6.58 -3.27
CA GLU A 143 -11.74 -6.59 -1.82
C GLU A 143 -10.67 -7.53 -1.30
N VAL A 144 -9.91 -7.06 -0.32
CA VAL A 144 -8.80 -7.80 0.29
C VAL A 144 -8.93 -7.81 1.81
N GLU A 145 -8.52 -8.91 2.43
CA GLU A 145 -8.45 -9.04 3.88
C GLU A 145 -6.99 -9.03 4.33
N ALA A 146 -6.65 -8.16 5.29
CA ALA A 146 -5.31 -8.13 5.85
C ALA A 146 -5.06 -9.34 6.75
N VAL A 147 -3.99 -10.07 6.46
CA VAL A 147 -3.50 -11.20 7.28
C VAL A 147 -2.34 -10.79 8.18
N ALA A 148 -1.65 -9.68 7.84
CA ALA A 148 -0.65 -9.05 8.70
C ALA A 148 -0.66 -7.53 8.47
N ALA A 149 -0.33 -6.80 9.53
CA ALA A 149 -0.17 -5.35 9.48
C ALA A 149 1.06 -4.93 10.28
N SER A 150 1.84 -4.02 9.75
CA SER A 150 3.01 -3.47 10.42
C SER A 150 3.26 -2.02 10.00
N CYS A 151 3.94 -1.25 10.84
CA CYS A 151 4.40 0.08 10.52
C CYS A 151 5.75 0.37 11.19
N ARG A 152 6.41 1.44 10.76
CA ARG A 152 7.60 1.94 11.46
C ARG A 152 7.23 2.49 12.83
N ALA A 153 8.18 2.46 13.76
CA ALA A 153 8.01 3.07 15.07
C ALA A 153 7.65 4.56 14.93
N GLY A 154 6.67 5.00 15.70
CA GLY A 154 6.19 6.40 15.69
C GLY A 154 5.21 6.76 14.57
N VAL A 155 4.86 5.84 13.66
CA VAL A 155 3.82 6.06 12.64
C VAL A 155 2.43 6.15 13.28
N LEU A 156 2.15 5.28 14.24
CA LEU A 156 0.92 5.31 15.01
C LEU A 156 1.20 5.70 16.47
N SER A 157 0.33 6.53 17.02
CA SER A 157 0.28 6.81 18.47
C SER A 157 -0.13 5.55 19.25
N PRO A 158 -0.01 5.56 20.62
CA PRO A 158 -0.56 4.49 21.46
C PRO A 158 -2.06 4.25 21.28
N GLN A 159 -2.82 5.26 20.80
CA GLN A 159 -4.25 5.18 20.50
C GLN A 159 -4.52 4.76 19.04
N PHE A 160 -3.51 4.30 18.31
CA PHE A 160 -3.58 3.92 16.89
C PHE A 160 -4.04 5.06 15.97
N THR A 161 -3.66 6.30 16.27
CA THR A 161 -3.86 7.45 15.39
C THR A 161 -2.58 7.70 14.60
N TRP A 162 -2.71 7.95 13.31
CA TRP A 162 -1.57 8.25 12.43
C TRP A 162 -0.92 9.58 12.82
N ASN A 163 0.39 9.58 12.91
CA ASN A 163 1.20 10.77 13.24
C ASN A 163 1.59 11.49 11.94
N VAL A 164 0.74 12.40 11.47
CA VAL A 164 0.95 13.12 10.21
C VAL A 164 2.13 14.08 10.26
N ASP A 165 2.49 14.60 11.44
CA ASP A 165 3.59 15.56 11.60
C ASP A 165 4.94 14.91 11.32
N ALA A 166 5.12 13.65 11.75
CA ALA A 166 6.35 12.89 11.53
C ALA A 166 6.31 12.05 10.25
N TRP A 167 5.13 11.64 9.81
CA TRP A 167 4.91 10.73 8.67
C TRP A 167 3.84 11.28 7.74
N PRO A 168 4.10 12.41 7.05
CA PRO A 168 3.14 13.04 6.15
C PRO A 168 2.83 12.15 4.95
N THR A 169 1.55 11.89 4.69
CA THR A 169 1.09 11.02 3.60
C THR A 169 0.67 11.80 2.37
N LEU A 170 0.64 11.12 1.23
CA LEU A 170 0.28 11.68 -0.07
C LEU A 170 -1.19 11.42 -0.39
N HIS A 171 -1.87 12.45 -0.94
CA HIS A 171 -3.19 12.35 -1.52
C HIS A 171 -3.14 12.85 -2.97
N HIS A 172 -3.64 12.06 -3.92
CA HIS A 172 -3.54 12.37 -5.34
C HIS A 172 -4.63 13.36 -5.76
N LEU A 173 -4.23 14.47 -6.39
CA LEU A 173 -5.13 15.51 -6.91
C LEU A 173 -5.34 15.43 -8.42
N GLY A 174 -4.61 14.55 -9.09
CA GLY A 174 -4.64 14.41 -10.56
C GLY A 174 -3.30 14.74 -11.20
N GLY A 175 -2.96 14.04 -12.29
CA GLY A 175 -1.70 14.21 -13.01
C GLY A 175 -0.47 13.96 -12.13
N SER A 176 0.35 15.00 -11.94
CA SER A 176 1.55 14.96 -11.07
C SER A 176 1.39 15.81 -9.80
N ARG A 177 0.14 16.10 -9.40
CA ARG A 177 -0.14 16.96 -8.26
C ARG A 177 -0.61 16.12 -7.07
N PHE A 178 -0.06 16.41 -5.91
CA PHE A 178 -0.37 15.74 -4.65
C PHE A 178 -0.65 16.77 -3.55
N LEU A 179 -1.53 16.41 -2.64
CA LEU A 179 -1.70 17.09 -1.36
C LEU A 179 -0.94 16.30 -0.30
N VAL A 180 -0.25 17.01 0.57
CA VAL A 180 0.38 16.46 1.77
C VAL A 180 -0.43 16.91 2.98
N GLY A 181 -0.93 15.97 3.76
CA GLY A 181 -1.55 16.30 5.06
C GLY A 181 -0.44 16.52 6.10
N ASP A 182 -0.31 17.73 6.58
CA ASP A 182 0.77 18.17 7.48
C ASP A 182 0.26 18.84 8.77
N GLN A 183 -1.07 18.88 8.98
CA GLN A 183 -1.66 19.46 10.17
C GLN A 183 -2.76 18.58 10.75
N MET A 184 -2.67 18.32 12.05
CA MET A 184 -3.71 17.63 12.81
C MET A 184 -4.59 18.63 13.55
N LEU A 185 -5.91 18.47 13.40
CA LEU A 185 -6.91 19.25 14.16
C LEU A 185 -7.62 18.30 15.12
N ASN A 186 -7.78 18.72 16.37
CA ASN A 186 -8.59 18.03 17.36
C ASN A 186 -9.96 18.71 17.47
N ALA A 187 -11.04 17.92 17.34
CA ALA A 187 -12.38 18.37 17.69
C ALA A 187 -12.59 18.25 19.19
N GLU A 188 -13.28 19.20 19.78
CA GLU A 188 -13.71 19.16 21.19
C GLU A 188 -14.91 18.22 21.40
#